data_32d8522c4c66c5f2d075ade433b191bd
#
_entry.id   32d8522c4c66c5f2d075ade433b191bd
#
_cell.length_a   1.000
_cell.length_b   1.000
_cell.length_c   1.000
_cell.angle_alpha   90.00
_cell.angle_beta   90.00
_cell.angle_gamma   90.00
#
_symmetry.space_group_name_H-M   'P 1'
#
loop_
_entity.id
_entity.type
_entity.pdbx_description
1 polymer ?
#
loop_
_entity_poly.entity_id
_entity_poly.type
_entity_poly.pdbx_seq_one_letter_code
_entity_poly.pdbx_strand_id
1 'polypeptide(L)'
;MKPLLTDLRYAAGTAVLATFGLAGCASSSSTSAPATVATAAPPPSGVTPASPAPAAQPPAATAATVSAPATSVPPRVKGQNPFDGIRLYVNPYGQAASAAQEWQSSHPSDAKFLQKIAQQPTGWWMGEWSGDIEPAVHNLGNATNSLGMVPVVVVYNVPNRDCGQYSKGGSTSSDTYKRWIRDFAKGAGSFRFIAVLEPDALGQLTKCLKPADQKARLAMIHDAVDVLEATPGVSVYVDGGNAKWLPAPEMAKRLKAAGVEDADGFALNVSNYVATDESIAYGHAISSALGGKHFVIDTGRNGNGATEDAEWCNPKGRALGPAPTSHTGDPLVDAFFWFKPPGESDGECNGGPKAGDFWPQAAIDLAKAAKW
;
A
#
# COMPACT_ATOMS: atom_id res chain seq x y z
N MET A 1 -40.57 -16.11 -45.03
CA MET A 1 -40.11 -17.48 -45.41
C MET A 1 -39.30 -18.03 -44.28
N LYS A 2 -39.86 -18.96 -43.56
CA LYS A 2 -39.27 -19.91 -42.63
C LYS A 2 -38.85 -21.15 -43.47
N PRO A 3 -38.22 -22.21 -42.87
CA PRO A 3 -37.18 -22.40 -41.89
C PRO A 3 -36.11 -23.43 -42.39
N LEU A 4 -35.15 -23.81 -41.54
CA LEU A 4 -34.85 -25.25 -41.32
C LEU A 4 -33.83 -25.44 -40.19
N LEU A 5 -34.29 -26.17 -39.22
CA LEU A 5 -33.70 -26.93 -38.16
C LEU A 5 -32.86 -28.13 -38.69
N THR A 6 -31.89 -28.55 -37.92
CA THR A 6 -31.50 -29.98 -37.58
C THR A 6 -30.41 -29.95 -36.53
N ASP A 7 -30.70 -30.28 -35.31
CA ASP A 7 -30.72 -31.60 -34.56
C ASP A 7 -29.36 -32.24 -34.36
N LEU A 8 -28.99 -32.24 -33.10
CA LEU A 8 -28.75 -33.36 -32.15
C LEU A 8 -27.78 -34.48 -32.58
N ARG A 9 -26.80 -34.79 -31.72
CA ARG A 9 -26.78 -36.07 -30.99
C ARG A 9 -25.73 -36.14 -29.89
N TYR A 10 -26.20 -36.60 -28.75
CA TYR A 10 -25.55 -37.20 -27.59
C TYR A 10 -24.63 -38.39 -27.98
N ALA A 11 -23.53 -38.56 -27.21
CA ALA A 11 -22.95 -39.88 -26.97
C ALA A 11 -22.41 -39.93 -25.54
N ALA A 12 -23.08 -40.77 -24.77
CA ALA A 12 -22.64 -41.27 -23.46
C ALA A 12 -21.73 -42.52 -23.69
N GLY A 13 -20.79 -42.73 -22.82
CA GLY A 13 -19.92 -43.92 -22.80
C GLY A 13 -19.07 -43.95 -21.55
N THR A 14 -19.55 -44.58 -20.63
CA THR A 14 -19.30 -45.83 -19.88
C THR A 14 -18.12 -45.78 -18.93
N ALA A 15 -18.50 -45.99 -17.66
CA ALA A 15 -17.65 -46.32 -16.53
C ALA A 15 -17.01 -47.71 -16.67
N VAL A 16 -15.77 -47.86 -16.23
CA VAL A 16 -15.17 -49.17 -15.94
C VAL A 16 -14.70 -49.12 -14.46
N LEU A 17 -15.41 -49.90 -13.66
CA LEU A 17 -14.95 -50.40 -12.36
C LEU A 17 -13.95 -51.55 -12.60
N ALA A 18 -12.84 -51.50 -11.87
CA ALA A 18 -12.02 -52.69 -11.63
C ALA A 18 -11.71 -52.77 -10.14
N THR A 19 -12.27 -53.79 -9.53
CA THR A 19 -12.06 -54.31 -8.17
C THR A 19 -10.97 -55.38 -8.18
N PHE A 20 -10.48 -55.66 -6.94
CA PHE A 20 -9.62 -56.77 -6.45
C PHE A 20 -8.12 -56.48 -6.43
N GLY A 21 -7.47 -56.60 -5.23
CA GLY A 21 -7.17 -57.78 -4.52
C GLY A 21 -6.50 -57.52 -3.15
N LEU A 22 -7.03 -58.21 -2.19
CA LEU A 22 -6.50 -58.41 -0.82
C LEU A 22 -5.43 -59.54 -0.84
N ALA A 23 -4.28 -59.27 -0.20
CA ALA A 23 -3.41 -60.27 0.42
C ALA A 23 -2.59 -59.52 1.46
N GLY A 24 -2.55 -59.76 2.72
CA GLY A 24 -2.53 -61.00 3.47
C GLY A 24 -1.19 -61.10 4.22
N CYS A 25 -1.20 -60.74 5.52
CA CYS A 25 -0.40 -61.22 6.64
C CYS A 25 1.11 -61.50 6.47
N ALA A 26 1.93 -60.82 7.29
CA ALA A 26 2.87 -61.54 8.17
C ALA A 26 3.33 -60.66 9.32
N SER A 27 2.98 -61.05 10.54
CA SER A 27 3.47 -60.58 11.82
C SER A 27 4.91 -61.05 12.06
N SER A 28 5.78 -60.16 12.43
CA SER A 28 7.03 -60.52 13.14
C SER A 28 7.18 -59.67 14.37
N SER A 29 6.94 -60.31 15.50
CA SER A 29 7.23 -59.83 16.84
C SER A 29 8.74 -59.79 17.08
N SER A 30 9.29 -58.64 17.41
CA SER A 30 10.61 -58.53 18.05
C SER A 30 10.46 -57.72 19.38
N THR A 31 10.65 -58.48 20.45
CA THR A 31 10.86 -58.00 21.81
C THR A 31 12.12 -57.16 21.89
N SER A 32 12.02 -55.94 22.35
CA SER A 32 13.19 -55.17 22.85
C SER A 32 12.89 -54.59 24.23
N ALA A 33 13.91 -54.71 25.07
CA ALA A 33 13.96 -54.43 26.50
C ALA A 33 13.73 -52.92 26.84
N PRO A 34 13.39 -52.61 28.10
CA PRO A 34 13.04 -51.23 28.51
C PRO A 34 14.28 -50.36 28.58
N ALA A 35 14.27 -49.25 27.86
CA ALA A 35 15.24 -48.16 27.99
C ALA A 35 14.86 -47.27 29.18
N THR A 36 15.82 -47.03 30.05
CA THR A 36 15.79 -46.15 31.19
C THR A 36 15.41 -44.73 30.76
N VAL A 37 14.37 -44.20 31.40
CA VAL A 37 13.93 -42.79 31.26
C VAL A 37 14.94 -41.89 31.96
N ALA A 38 15.73 -41.15 31.19
CA ALA A 38 16.50 -40.04 31.70
C ALA A 38 15.53 -38.85 31.86
N THR A 39 15.31 -38.39 33.08
CA THR A 39 14.61 -37.17 33.42
C THR A 39 15.37 -35.97 32.84
N ALA A 40 14.84 -35.39 31.78
CA ALA A 40 15.31 -34.10 31.25
C ALA A 40 14.85 -32.98 32.21
N ALA A 41 15.77 -32.12 32.61
CA ALA A 41 15.49 -30.91 33.36
C ALA A 41 14.56 -29.96 32.58
N PRO A 42 13.70 -29.18 33.27
CA PRO A 42 12.82 -28.24 32.62
C PRO A 42 13.64 -27.15 31.93
N PRO A 43 13.20 -26.66 30.72
CA PRO A 43 13.84 -25.53 30.07
C PRO A 43 13.60 -24.24 30.87
N PRO A 44 14.55 -23.29 30.87
CA PRO A 44 14.41 -22.03 31.59
C PRO A 44 13.21 -21.26 31.02
N SER A 45 12.28 -20.90 31.88
CA SER A 45 11.17 -20.00 31.60
C SER A 45 11.70 -18.62 31.29
N GLY A 46 11.23 -18.01 30.24
CA GLY A 46 11.30 -16.58 30.04
C GLY A 46 12.09 -16.11 28.82
N VAL A 47 11.55 -16.38 27.61
CA VAL A 47 11.76 -15.46 26.50
C VAL A 47 10.36 -15.13 25.96
N THR A 48 9.81 -14.02 26.41
CA THR A 48 8.67 -13.37 25.79
C THR A 48 9.08 -13.00 24.36
N PRO A 49 8.27 -13.32 23.32
CA PRO A 49 8.58 -12.83 21.98
C PRO A 49 8.53 -11.29 22.02
N ALA A 50 9.63 -10.65 21.64
CA ALA A 50 9.70 -9.23 21.51
C ALA A 50 8.65 -8.78 20.48
N SER A 51 7.77 -7.90 20.92
CA SER A 51 6.88 -7.12 20.05
C SER A 51 7.74 -6.42 18.97
N PRO A 52 7.30 -6.32 17.71
CA PRO A 52 8.04 -5.56 16.72
C PRO A 52 8.26 -4.14 17.26
N ALA A 53 9.50 -3.67 17.19
CA ALA A 53 9.85 -2.34 17.65
C ALA A 53 8.99 -1.31 16.88
N PRO A 54 8.41 -0.32 17.58
CA PRO A 54 7.73 0.78 16.91
C PRO A 54 8.75 1.49 16.01
N ALA A 55 8.31 1.88 14.80
CA ALA A 55 9.10 2.73 13.91
C ALA A 55 9.68 3.89 14.71
N ALA A 56 11.00 4.07 14.64
CA ALA A 56 11.73 5.00 15.47
C ALA A 56 11.10 6.38 15.42
N GLN A 57 10.59 6.85 16.56
CA GLN A 57 10.22 8.25 16.73
C GLN A 57 11.47 9.09 16.51
N PRO A 58 11.38 10.22 15.79
CA PRO A 58 12.51 11.10 15.63
C PRO A 58 13.00 11.55 17.02
N PRO A 59 14.33 11.48 17.29
CA PRO A 59 14.88 12.03 18.53
C PRO A 59 14.54 13.51 18.61
N ALA A 60 14.24 13.99 19.82
CA ALA A 60 14.04 15.41 20.08
C ALA A 60 15.25 16.19 19.52
N ALA A 61 15.01 17.00 18.50
CA ALA A 61 16.05 17.73 17.79
C ALA A 61 16.73 18.72 18.75
N THR A 62 17.98 18.46 19.06
CA THR A 62 18.88 19.50 19.58
C THR A 62 19.10 20.51 18.46
N ALA A 63 18.61 21.72 18.67
CA ALA A 63 18.64 22.82 17.71
C ALA A 63 20.07 23.19 17.33
N ALA A 64 20.49 22.82 16.13
CA ALA A 64 21.55 23.52 15.42
C ALA A 64 20.87 24.64 14.61
N THR A 65 21.05 25.89 15.04
CA THR A 65 20.56 27.09 14.38
C THR A 65 21.21 27.24 13.01
N VAL A 66 20.51 26.81 11.95
CA VAL A 66 20.74 27.31 10.60
C VAL A 66 19.47 28.08 10.22
N SER A 67 19.52 29.39 10.39
CA SER A 67 18.47 30.32 9.92
C SER A 67 18.52 30.41 8.40
N ALA A 68 17.78 29.52 7.72
CA ALA A 68 17.19 29.85 6.43
C ALA A 68 15.77 30.40 6.68
N PRO A 69 15.27 31.40 5.94
CA PRO A 69 13.92 31.89 6.14
C PRO A 69 12.96 30.73 5.96
N ALA A 70 12.16 30.45 6.98
CA ALA A 70 11.10 29.46 6.94
C ALA A 70 10.12 29.92 5.85
N THR A 71 10.18 29.30 4.68
CA THR A 71 9.13 29.43 3.67
C THR A 71 7.89 28.78 4.27
N SER A 72 6.90 29.59 4.63
CA SER A 72 5.64 29.07 5.17
C SER A 72 4.99 28.16 4.15
N VAL A 73 4.47 27.01 4.61
CA VAL A 73 3.68 26.13 3.76
C VAL A 73 2.44 26.90 3.29
N PRO A 74 2.18 27.00 1.97
CA PRO A 74 1.00 27.70 1.49
C PRO A 74 -0.28 26.96 1.92
N PRO A 75 -1.38 27.69 2.24
CA PRO A 75 -2.64 27.07 2.60
C PRO A 75 -3.20 26.23 1.44
N ARG A 76 -3.97 25.18 1.77
CA ARG A 76 -4.73 24.44 0.78
C ARG A 76 -5.75 25.35 0.08
N VAL A 77 -5.84 25.24 -1.24
CA VAL A 77 -6.89 25.86 -2.03
C VAL A 77 -7.70 24.75 -2.69
N LYS A 78 -8.97 24.59 -2.28
CA LYS A 78 -9.85 23.55 -2.83
C LYS A 78 -10.04 23.76 -4.35
N GLY A 79 -9.93 22.67 -5.11
CA GLY A 79 -10.05 22.67 -6.57
C GLY A 79 -8.78 23.07 -7.35
N GLN A 80 -7.67 23.29 -6.64
CA GLN A 80 -6.33 23.39 -7.24
C GLN A 80 -5.56 22.10 -6.99
N ASN A 81 -4.60 21.79 -7.89
CA ASN A 81 -3.72 20.64 -7.68
C ASN A 81 -2.96 20.79 -6.34
N PRO A 82 -3.17 19.88 -5.37
CA PRO A 82 -2.57 19.98 -4.04
C PRO A 82 -1.04 19.84 -4.03
N PHE A 83 -0.45 19.33 -5.09
CA PHE A 83 1.01 19.15 -5.24
C PHE A 83 1.71 20.37 -5.82
N ASP A 84 0.98 21.34 -6.38
CA ASP A 84 1.57 22.50 -7.01
C ASP A 84 2.06 23.54 -5.98
N GLY A 85 3.22 24.09 -6.26
CA GLY A 85 3.79 25.20 -5.47
C GLY A 85 4.22 24.81 -4.04
N ILE A 86 4.29 23.54 -3.72
CA ILE A 86 4.72 23.02 -2.41
C ILE A 86 6.04 22.28 -2.49
N ARG A 87 6.70 22.17 -1.35
CA ARG A 87 7.85 21.27 -1.16
C ARG A 87 7.37 20.02 -0.44
N LEU A 88 7.54 18.88 -1.07
CA LEU A 88 7.17 17.59 -0.45
C LEU A 88 8.22 17.17 0.58
N TYR A 89 7.75 16.57 1.67
CA TYR A 89 8.62 16.09 2.73
C TYR A 89 9.39 14.85 2.29
N VAL A 90 10.71 14.92 2.43
CA VAL A 90 11.62 13.78 2.29
C VAL A 90 12.04 13.35 3.69
N ASN A 91 11.80 12.09 4.05
CA ASN A 91 12.17 11.57 5.36
C ASN A 91 13.69 11.27 5.43
N PRO A 92 14.49 12.06 6.15
CA PRO A 92 15.94 11.83 6.22
C PRO A 92 16.32 10.60 7.04
N TYR A 93 15.37 10.02 7.79
CA TYR A 93 15.52 8.83 8.62
C TYR A 93 14.76 7.63 8.04
N GLY A 94 14.34 7.72 6.77
CA GLY A 94 13.64 6.62 6.10
C GLY A 94 14.51 5.38 5.95
N GLN A 95 13.88 4.24 5.71
CA GLN A 95 14.55 2.94 5.60
C GLN A 95 15.63 2.93 4.50
N ALA A 96 15.37 3.58 3.36
CA ALA A 96 16.37 3.72 2.28
C ALA A 96 17.59 4.54 2.73
N ALA A 97 17.41 5.59 3.54
CA ALA A 97 18.51 6.40 4.07
C ALA A 97 19.36 5.60 5.07
N SER A 98 18.72 4.87 5.98
CA SER A 98 19.41 3.98 6.91
C SER A 98 20.22 2.90 6.19
N ALA A 99 19.60 2.23 5.22
CA ALA A 99 20.28 1.20 4.42
C ALA A 99 21.44 1.79 3.60
N ALA A 100 21.30 3.00 3.04
CA ALA A 100 22.37 3.68 2.34
C ALA A 100 23.58 3.93 3.24
N GLN A 101 23.34 4.33 4.49
CA GLN A 101 24.39 4.55 5.48
C GLN A 101 25.09 3.24 5.87
N GLU A 102 24.34 2.18 6.13
CA GLU A 102 24.87 0.87 6.48
C GLU A 102 25.75 0.28 5.37
N TRP A 103 25.34 0.45 4.12
CA TRP A 103 26.04 -0.11 2.96
C TRP A 103 27.18 0.76 2.44
N GLN A 104 27.32 1.99 2.94
CA GLN A 104 28.33 2.95 2.46
C GLN A 104 29.75 2.41 2.48
N SER A 105 30.15 1.67 3.51
CA SER A 105 31.52 1.14 3.64
C SER A 105 31.72 -0.19 2.91
N SER A 106 30.71 -1.07 2.91
CA SER A 106 30.84 -2.43 2.36
C SER A 106 30.44 -2.52 0.87
N HIS A 107 29.47 -1.72 0.43
CA HIS A 107 28.93 -1.73 -0.93
C HIS A 107 28.72 -0.29 -1.47
N PRO A 108 29.79 0.52 -1.59
CA PRO A 108 29.67 1.95 -1.88
C PRO A 108 28.98 2.27 -3.22
N SER A 109 29.08 1.39 -4.20
CA SER A 109 28.38 1.56 -5.50
C SER A 109 26.87 1.37 -5.36
N ASP A 110 26.44 0.42 -4.58
CA ASP A 110 25.02 0.12 -4.38
C ASP A 110 24.39 1.12 -3.39
N ALA A 111 25.15 1.56 -2.37
CA ALA A 111 24.72 2.62 -1.46
C ALA A 111 24.31 3.92 -2.18
N LYS A 112 24.91 4.23 -3.34
CA LYS A 112 24.54 5.39 -4.15
C LYS A 112 23.10 5.30 -4.71
N PHE A 113 22.64 4.11 -5.08
CA PHE A 113 21.26 3.91 -5.51
C PHE A 113 20.27 4.11 -4.35
N LEU A 114 20.59 3.54 -3.18
CA LEU A 114 19.80 3.74 -1.97
C LEU A 114 19.74 5.22 -1.56
N GLN A 115 20.86 5.94 -1.69
CA GLN A 115 20.96 7.37 -1.41
C GLN A 115 20.07 8.21 -2.33
N LYS A 116 20.04 7.89 -3.63
CA LYS A 116 19.17 8.57 -4.59
C LYS A 116 17.69 8.31 -4.28
N ILE A 117 17.32 7.08 -3.92
CA ILE A 117 15.95 6.74 -3.48
C ILE A 117 15.60 7.52 -2.22
N ALA A 118 16.49 7.57 -1.22
CA ALA A 118 16.31 8.28 0.04
C ALA A 118 16.12 9.80 -0.11
N GLN A 119 16.54 10.38 -1.24
CA GLN A 119 16.35 11.79 -1.56
C GLN A 119 14.99 12.11 -2.18
N GLN A 120 14.17 11.10 -2.46
CA GLN A 120 12.84 11.29 -3.02
C GLN A 120 11.77 11.31 -1.91
N PRO A 121 10.72 12.14 -2.07
CA PRO A 121 9.57 12.05 -1.19
C PRO A 121 8.82 10.73 -1.44
N THR A 122 8.41 10.08 -0.37
CA THR A 122 7.65 8.83 -0.40
C THR A 122 6.46 8.88 0.54
N GLY A 123 5.48 8.00 0.34
CA GLY A 123 4.31 7.90 1.19
C GLY A 123 4.68 7.50 2.63
N TRP A 124 4.07 8.19 3.60
CA TRP A 124 4.15 7.85 5.01
C TRP A 124 2.91 7.04 5.41
N TRP A 125 3.08 5.73 5.55
CA TRP A 125 1.97 4.82 5.83
C TRP A 125 1.55 4.89 7.30
N MET A 126 0.24 5.03 7.52
CA MET A 126 -0.37 5.11 8.85
C MET A 126 -1.52 4.10 8.99
N GLY A 127 -1.51 3.35 10.07
CA GLY A 127 -2.51 2.35 10.42
C GLY A 127 -2.52 2.08 11.92
N GLU A 128 -3.06 0.93 12.33
CA GLU A 128 -3.12 0.55 13.75
C GLU A 128 -1.74 0.45 14.42
N TRP A 129 -0.69 0.25 13.64
CA TRP A 129 0.70 0.24 14.15
C TRP A 129 1.25 1.62 14.50
N SER A 130 0.56 2.70 14.12
CA SER A 130 1.01 4.07 14.38
C SER A 130 0.81 4.52 15.83
N GLY A 131 0.27 3.64 16.69
CA GLY A 131 -0.06 3.96 18.08
C GLY A 131 -1.24 4.93 18.17
N ASP A 132 -1.14 5.91 19.08
CA ASP A 132 -2.15 6.96 19.17
C ASP A 132 -2.00 7.90 17.97
N ILE A 133 -3.01 7.89 17.11
CA ILE A 133 -2.94 8.55 15.81
C ILE A 133 -2.99 10.08 15.92
N GLU A 134 -3.70 10.64 16.88
CA GLU A 134 -3.80 12.10 17.05
C GLU A 134 -2.42 12.73 17.29
N PRO A 135 -1.63 12.34 18.32
CA PRO A 135 -0.30 12.87 18.52
C PRO A 135 0.67 12.47 17.40
N ALA A 136 0.53 11.29 16.79
CA ALA A 136 1.40 10.88 15.68
C ALA A 136 1.26 11.82 14.47
N VAL A 137 0.04 12.12 14.06
CA VAL A 137 -0.26 13.05 12.96
C VAL A 137 0.14 14.49 13.33
N HIS A 138 -0.18 14.93 14.55
CA HIS A 138 0.20 16.26 15.03
C HIS A 138 1.72 16.49 14.99
N ASN A 139 2.49 15.54 15.48
CA ASN A 139 3.95 15.62 15.52
C ASN A 139 4.54 15.64 14.10
N LEU A 140 4.03 14.80 13.19
CA LEU A 140 4.45 14.81 11.78
C LEU A 140 4.13 16.17 11.13
N GLY A 141 2.89 16.68 11.30
CA GLY A 141 2.47 17.98 10.77
C GLY A 141 3.33 19.13 11.29
N ASN A 142 3.56 19.18 12.59
CA ASN A 142 4.39 20.19 13.21
C ASN A 142 5.86 20.14 12.71
N ALA A 143 6.45 18.95 12.65
CA ALA A 143 7.82 18.77 12.17
C ALA A 143 7.97 19.19 10.70
N THR A 144 7.07 18.76 9.82
CA THR A 144 7.15 19.07 8.39
C THR A 144 6.80 20.52 8.09
N ASN A 145 5.82 21.09 8.80
CA ASN A 145 5.47 22.51 8.68
C ASN A 145 6.63 23.42 9.10
N SER A 146 7.38 23.07 10.15
CA SER A 146 8.57 23.83 10.58
C SER A 146 9.69 23.84 9.53
N LEU A 147 9.71 22.85 8.62
CA LEU A 147 10.63 22.75 7.49
C LEU A 147 10.08 23.40 6.21
N GLY A 148 8.86 23.94 6.24
CA GLY A 148 8.17 24.45 5.05
C GLY A 148 7.85 23.36 4.04
N MET A 149 7.55 22.14 4.50
CA MET A 149 7.30 20.96 3.68
C MET A 149 5.93 20.33 3.98
N VAL A 150 5.39 19.61 3.00
CA VAL A 150 4.10 18.90 3.09
C VAL A 150 4.35 17.40 3.03
N PRO A 151 3.92 16.61 4.02
CA PRO A 151 4.00 15.16 3.96
C PRO A 151 2.86 14.59 3.12
N VAL A 152 3.15 13.52 2.39
CA VAL A 152 2.15 12.65 1.75
C VAL A 152 1.97 11.43 2.63
N VAL A 153 0.75 11.21 3.10
CA VAL A 153 0.42 10.09 4.00
C VAL A 153 -0.47 9.07 3.28
N VAL A 154 -0.29 7.81 3.63
CA VAL A 154 -1.16 6.73 3.16
C VAL A 154 -1.93 6.20 4.38
N VAL A 155 -3.22 6.48 4.39
CA VAL A 155 -4.16 6.04 5.43
C VAL A 155 -4.58 4.61 5.12
N TYR A 156 -4.22 3.65 6.00
CA TYR A 156 -4.38 2.23 5.70
C TYR A 156 -4.83 1.45 6.93
N ASN A 157 -6.10 1.62 7.32
CA ASN A 157 -6.62 1.13 8.60
C ASN A 157 -8.05 0.57 8.58
N VAL A 158 -8.64 0.31 7.39
CA VAL A 158 -9.99 -0.30 7.33
C VAL A 158 -10.03 -1.68 8.00
N PRO A 159 -11.15 -2.07 8.65
CA PRO A 159 -11.32 -3.42 9.16
C PRO A 159 -11.18 -4.48 8.06
N ASN A 160 -10.63 -5.65 8.38
CA ASN A 160 -10.32 -6.71 7.41
C ASN A 160 -9.47 -6.23 6.22
N ARG A 161 -8.48 -5.39 6.54
CA ARG A 161 -7.51 -4.90 5.57
C ARG A 161 -6.82 -6.05 4.85
N ASP A 162 -6.53 -5.85 3.56
CA ASP A 162 -5.85 -6.80 2.67
C ASP A 162 -6.51 -8.20 2.61
N CYS A 163 -7.81 -8.29 2.92
CA CYS A 163 -8.51 -9.59 2.96
C CYS A 163 -7.80 -10.67 3.81
N GLY A 164 -7.00 -10.25 4.79
CA GLY A 164 -6.25 -11.17 5.67
C GLY A 164 -4.95 -11.70 5.07
N GLN A 165 -4.43 -11.13 3.98
CA GLN A 165 -3.18 -11.53 3.34
C GLN A 165 -1.96 -10.98 4.11
N TYR A 166 -0.86 -10.67 3.41
CA TYR A 166 0.42 -10.27 4.03
C TYR A 166 0.34 -8.97 4.85
N SER A 167 -0.51 -8.02 4.43
CA SER A 167 -0.74 -6.75 5.11
C SER A 167 -2.01 -6.74 5.96
N LYS A 168 -2.44 -7.90 6.45
CA LYS A 168 -3.63 -8.07 7.29
C LYS A 168 -3.61 -7.17 8.53
N GLY A 169 -4.78 -6.72 8.97
CA GLY A 169 -4.94 -5.87 10.15
C GLY A 169 -6.07 -4.87 9.99
N GLY A 170 -5.84 -3.66 10.45
CA GLY A 170 -6.78 -2.56 10.46
C GLY A 170 -7.60 -2.47 11.72
N SER A 171 -8.49 -1.50 11.78
CA SER A 171 -9.41 -1.29 12.89
C SER A 171 -10.28 -2.51 13.16
N THR A 172 -10.66 -2.73 14.43
CA THR A 172 -11.45 -3.89 14.83
C THR A 172 -12.93 -3.81 14.43
N SER A 173 -13.42 -2.61 14.11
CA SER A 173 -14.81 -2.36 13.71
C SER A 173 -14.95 -1.06 12.92
N SER A 174 -16.10 -0.86 12.28
CA SER A 174 -16.46 0.41 11.62
C SER A 174 -16.39 1.60 12.58
N ASP A 175 -16.88 1.44 13.81
CA ASP A 175 -16.91 2.53 14.79
C ASP A 175 -15.50 2.88 15.27
N THR A 176 -14.62 1.87 15.42
CA THR A 176 -13.22 2.09 15.78
C THR A 176 -12.48 2.82 14.65
N TYR A 177 -12.73 2.43 13.40
CA TYR A 177 -12.19 3.10 12.23
C TYR A 177 -12.63 4.57 12.16
N LYS A 178 -13.92 4.82 12.31
CA LYS A 178 -14.47 6.19 12.27
C LYS A 178 -13.92 7.08 13.37
N ARG A 179 -13.71 6.57 14.57
CA ARG A 179 -13.03 7.31 15.65
C ARG A 179 -11.59 7.60 15.27
N TRP A 180 -10.85 6.61 14.79
CA TRP A 180 -9.46 6.74 14.37
C TRP A 180 -9.28 7.82 13.28
N ILE A 181 -10.18 7.90 12.29
CA ILE A 181 -10.19 8.96 11.27
C ILE A 181 -10.44 10.35 11.89
N ARG A 182 -11.33 10.46 12.86
CA ARG A 182 -11.57 11.73 13.58
C ARG A 182 -10.39 12.16 14.42
N ASP A 183 -9.71 11.21 15.05
CA ASP A 183 -8.48 11.47 15.81
C ASP A 183 -7.33 11.86 14.86
N PHE A 184 -7.24 11.23 13.69
CA PHE A 184 -6.34 11.66 12.60
C PHE A 184 -6.62 13.12 12.20
N ALA A 185 -7.86 13.45 11.90
CA ALA A 185 -8.29 14.79 11.51
C ALA A 185 -7.98 15.84 12.59
N LYS A 186 -8.19 15.49 13.86
CA LYS A 186 -7.86 16.34 15.01
C LYS A 186 -6.35 16.57 15.12
N GLY A 187 -5.54 15.52 14.94
CA GLY A 187 -4.08 15.64 14.90
C GLY A 187 -3.58 16.49 13.72
N ALA A 188 -4.21 16.38 12.55
CA ALA A 188 -3.88 17.18 11.37
C ALA A 188 -4.19 18.66 11.58
N GLY A 189 -5.33 18.98 12.22
CA GLY A 189 -5.70 20.36 12.52
C GLY A 189 -5.65 21.27 11.29
N SER A 190 -4.75 22.25 11.30
CA SER A 190 -4.51 23.15 10.16
C SER A 190 -3.24 22.85 9.37
N PHE A 191 -2.47 21.82 9.75
CA PHE A 191 -1.28 21.42 9.00
C PHE A 191 -1.65 20.88 7.62
N ARG A 192 -0.79 21.14 6.62
CA ARG A 192 -0.96 20.60 5.28
C ARG A 192 -0.58 19.14 5.24
N PHE A 193 -1.49 18.33 4.67
CA PHE A 193 -1.28 16.92 4.35
C PHE A 193 -1.88 16.60 2.99
N ILE A 194 -1.28 15.66 2.28
CA ILE A 194 -1.90 14.99 1.14
C ILE A 194 -2.11 13.54 1.57
N ALA A 195 -3.35 13.07 1.58
CA ALA A 195 -3.73 11.75 2.07
C ALA A 195 -4.22 10.86 0.94
N VAL A 196 -3.58 9.70 0.74
CA VAL A 196 -4.15 8.60 -0.03
C VAL A 196 -4.94 7.71 0.91
N LEU A 197 -6.20 7.48 0.61
CA LEU A 197 -7.15 6.84 1.50
C LEU A 197 -7.39 5.40 1.10
N GLU A 198 -7.00 4.49 1.97
CA GLU A 198 -7.32 3.08 2.02
C GLU A 198 -7.00 2.30 0.74
N PRO A 199 -5.71 2.18 0.39
CA PRO A 199 -5.28 1.29 -0.68
C PRO A 199 -5.95 -0.08 -0.60
N ASP A 200 -6.29 -0.65 -1.78
CA ASP A 200 -6.92 -1.96 -1.97
C ASP A 200 -8.39 -2.07 -1.52
N ALA A 201 -8.88 -1.18 -0.66
CA ALA A 201 -10.16 -1.33 0.01
C ALA A 201 -11.35 -1.44 -0.96
N LEU A 202 -11.32 -0.69 -2.07
CA LEU A 202 -12.34 -0.75 -3.12
C LEU A 202 -12.07 -1.88 -4.12
N GLY A 203 -10.81 -2.15 -4.45
CA GLY A 203 -10.43 -3.24 -5.34
C GLY A 203 -10.84 -4.60 -4.77
N GLN A 204 -10.57 -4.82 -3.49
CA GLN A 204 -10.87 -6.07 -2.78
C GLN A 204 -12.33 -6.19 -2.29
N LEU A 205 -13.18 -5.19 -2.50
CA LEU A 205 -14.52 -5.09 -1.91
C LEU A 205 -15.35 -6.38 -2.03
N THR A 206 -15.33 -7.02 -3.19
CA THR A 206 -16.08 -8.26 -3.45
C THR A 206 -15.26 -9.54 -3.27
N LYS A 207 -13.95 -9.43 -3.00
CA LYS A 207 -13.04 -10.58 -2.89
C LYS A 207 -13.26 -11.37 -1.59
N CYS A 208 -13.44 -10.65 -0.46
CA CYS A 208 -13.51 -11.28 0.86
C CYS A 208 -14.67 -10.77 1.74
N LEU A 209 -15.40 -9.75 1.32
CA LEU A 209 -16.47 -9.16 2.13
C LEU A 209 -17.85 -9.68 1.70
N LYS A 210 -18.69 -9.96 2.68
CA LYS A 210 -20.13 -10.24 2.46
C LYS A 210 -20.85 -8.95 2.04
N PRO A 211 -22.02 -9.02 1.38
CA PRO A 211 -22.74 -7.83 0.90
C PRO A 211 -22.99 -6.74 1.95
N ALA A 212 -23.31 -7.13 3.19
CA ALA A 212 -23.49 -6.18 4.30
C ALA A 212 -22.19 -5.45 4.65
N ASP A 213 -21.06 -6.18 4.68
CA ASP A 213 -19.74 -5.64 4.97
C ASP A 213 -19.21 -4.77 3.82
N GLN A 214 -19.55 -5.09 2.57
CA GLN A 214 -19.24 -4.26 1.39
C GLN A 214 -19.91 -2.88 1.52
N LYS A 215 -21.21 -2.86 1.87
CA LYS A 215 -21.96 -1.61 2.09
C LYS A 215 -21.35 -0.82 3.27
N ALA A 216 -21.00 -1.50 4.36
CA ALA A 216 -20.35 -0.86 5.50
C ALA A 216 -18.97 -0.28 5.13
N ARG A 217 -18.17 -1.00 4.31
CA ARG A 217 -16.87 -0.54 3.81
C ARG A 217 -17.00 0.75 3.00
N LEU A 218 -17.93 0.80 2.05
CA LEU A 218 -18.18 2.00 1.24
C LEU A 218 -18.60 3.17 2.12
N ALA A 219 -19.53 2.95 3.08
CA ALA A 219 -19.98 4.00 4.00
C ALA A 219 -18.86 4.47 4.97
N MET A 220 -17.93 3.60 5.36
CA MET A 220 -16.76 4.00 6.16
C MET A 220 -15.81 4.89 5.38
N ILE A 221 -15.52 4.55 4.12
CA ILE A 221 -14.62 5.35 3.27
C ILE A 221 -15.26 6.70 2.97
N HIS A 222 -16.55 6.73 2.68
CA HIS A 222 -17.30 7.98 2.48
C HIS A 222 -17.22 8.88 3.73
N ASP A 223 -17.52 8.34 4.92
CA ASP A 223 -17.38 9.08 6.19
C ASP A 223 -15.94 9.60 6.42
N ALA A 224 -14.93 8.83 6.00
CA ALA A 224 -13.54 9.25 6.08
C ALA A 224 -13.23 10.41 5.12
N VAL A 225 -13.74 10.37 3.89
CA VAL A 225 -13.65 11.48 2.93
C VAL A 225 -14.28 12.74 3.53
N ASP A 226 -15.53 12.66 4.03
CA ASP A 226 -16.23 13.80 4.63
C ASP A 226 -15.42 14.43 5.77
N VAL A 227 -14.90 13.62 6.68
CA VAL A 227 -14.15 14.10 7.85
C VAL A 227 -12.82 14.74 7.44
N LEU A 228 -12.08 14.11 6.53
CA LEU A 228 -10.77 14.58 6.12
C LEU A 228 -10.88 15.81 5.21
N GLU A 229 -11.86 15.87 4.31
CA GLU A 229 -12.12 17.04 3.47
C GLU A 229 -12.62 18.25 4.25
N ALA A 230 -13.32 18.03 5.38
CA ALA A 230 -13.68 19.10 6.31
C ALA A 230 -12.48 19.62 7.12
N THR A 231 -11.33 18.92 7.09
CA THR A 231 -10.10 19.34 7.79
C THR A 231 -9.31 20.30 6.90
N PRO A 232 -9.09 21.57 7.29
CA PRO A 232 -8.67 22.64 6.37
C PRO A 232 -7.38 22.38 5.61
N GLY A 233 -6.43 21.66 6.20
CA GLY A 233 -5.10 21.42 5.62
C GLY A 233 -4.99 20.10 4.84
N VAL A 234 -6.00 19.23 4.86
CA VAL A 234 -5.92 17.88 4.29
C VAL A 234 -6.51 17.82 2.88
N SER A 235 -5.75 17.29 1.95
CA SER A 235 -6.21 16.95 0.59
C SER A 235 -6.36 15.43 0.49
N VAL A 236 -7.43 14.92 -0.15
CA VAL A 236 -7.78 13.50 -0.14
C VAL A 236 -7.84 12.90 -1.53
N TYR A 237 -7.16 11.77 -1.72
CA TYR A 237 -7.26 10.90 -2.90
C TYR A 237 -7.70 9.50 -2.46
N VAL A 238 -8.89 9.08 -2.89
CA VAL A 238 -9.41 7.74 -2.56
C VAL A 238 -8.74 6.70 -3.45
N ASP A 239 -8.26 5.57 -2.91
CA ASP A 239 -7.64 4.55 -3.74
C ASP A 239 -8.62 3.94 -4.75
N GLY A 240 -8.21 3.92 -6.01
CA GLY A 240 -8.91 3.39 -7.17
C GLY A 240 -8.25 2.14 -7.76
N GLY A 241 -7.34 1.49 -7.05
CA GLY A 241 -6.66 0.28 -7.49
C GLY A 241 -5.82 0.47 -8.75
N ASN A 242 -5.91 -0.45 -9.71
CA ASN A 242 -5.11 -0.40 -10.93
C ASN A 242 -5.83 -1.03 -12.14
N ALA A 243 -5.31 -0.78 -13.35
CA ALA A 243 -5.91 -1.20 -14.61
C ALA A 243 -6.00 -2.74 -14.82
N LYS A 244 -5.23 -3.52 -14.08
CA LYS A 244 -5.26 -4.99 -14.16
C LYS A 244 -6.25 -5.64 -13.20
N TRP A 245 -6.90 -4.84 -12.36
CA TRP A 245 -7.74 -5.36 -11.29
C TRP A 245 -9.23 -5.35 -11.61
N LEU A 246 -9.79 -4.17 -11.89
CA LEU A 246 -11.21 -4.02 -12.20
C LEU A 246 -11.39 -3.16 -13.45
N PRO A 247 -12.46 -3.40 -14.25
CA PRO A 247 -12.83 -2.49 -15.32
C PRO A 247 -13.11 -1.08 -14.79
N ALA A 248 -12.70 -0.04 -15.51
CA ALA A 248 -12.85 1.35 -15.11
C ALA A 248 -14.29 1.75 -14.72
N PRO A 249 -15.37 1.32 -15.45
CA PRO A 249 -16.73 1.64 -15.04
C PRO A 249 -17.13 1.08 -13.67
N GLU A 250 -16.65 -0.13 -13.33
CA GLU A 250 -16.93 -0.73 -12.02
C GLU A 250 -16.16 0.03 -10.92
N MET A 251 -14.89 0.38 -11.17
CA MET A 251 -14.12 1.14 -10.20
C MET A 251 -14.71 2.56 -10.01
N ALA A 252 -15.11 3.24 -11.06
CA ALA A 252 -15.78 4.53 -10.97
C ALA A 252 -17.07 4.47 -10.11
N LYS A 253 -17.87 3.40 -10.27
CA LYS A 253 -19.05 3.16 -9.45
C LYS A 253 -18.69 2.99 -7.97
N ARG A 254 -17.62 2.24 -7.64
CA ARG A 254 -17.16 2.04 -6.25
C ARG A 254 -16.62 3.33 -5.66
N LEU A 255 -15.81 4.07 -6.41
CA LEU A 255 -15.30 5.39 -6.01
C LEU A 255 -16.43 6.38 -5.73
N LYS A 256 -17.44 6.44 -6.60
CA LYS A 256 -18.63 7.28 -6.38
C LYS A 256 -19.37 6.90 -5.10
N ALA A 257 -19.58 5.60 -4.86
CA ALA A 257 -20.23 5.12 -3.64
C ALA A 257 -19.38 5.35 -2.37
N ALA A 258 -18.06 5.53 -2.52
CA ALA A 258 -17.12 5.85 -1.47
C ALA A 258 -16.89 7.37 -1.27
N GLY A 259 -17.67 8.24 -1.94
CA GLY A 259 -17.63 9.69 -1.72
C GLY A 259 -16.53 10.43 -2.47
N VAL A 260 -15.93 9.85 -3.54
CA VAL A 260 -14.87 10.51 -4.31
C VAL A 260 -15.27 11.86 -4.90
N GLU A 261 -16.55 12.11 -5.06
CA GLU A 261 -17.08 13.40 -5.60
C GLU A 261 -16.70 14.57 -4.68
N ASP A 262 -16.57 14.36 -3.38
CA ASP A 262 -16.20 15.37 -2.40
C ASP A 262 -14.67 15.45 -2.18
N ALA A 263 -13.90 14.39 -2.52
CA ALA A 263 -12.44 14.34 -2.43
C ALA A 263 -11.76 15.21 -3.52
N ASP A 264 -10.47 15.51 -3.38
CA ASP A 264 -9.67 16.15 -4.45
C ASP A 264 -9.58 15.23 -5.67
N GLY A 265 -9.46 13.91 -5.46
CA GLY A 265 -9.37 12.97 -6.55
C GLY A 265 -9.31 11.51 -6.10
N PHE A 266 -8.71 10.69 -6.95
CA PHE A 266 -8.45 9.28 -6.65
C PHE A 266 -6.99 8.91 -6.93
N ALA A 267 -6.50 7.87 -6.25
CA ALA A 267 -5.13 7.36 -6.42
C ALA A 267 -5.14 6.06 -7.20
N LEU A 268 -4.16 5.86 -8.08
CA LEU A 268 -4.02 4.65 -8.88
C LEU A 268 -2.68 3.98 -8.66
N ASN A 269 -2.67 2.67 -8.86
CA ASN A 269 -1.46 1.85 -8.89
C ASN A 269 -0.69 1.81 -7.56
N VAL A 270 -1.32 2.21 -6.44
CA VAL A 270 -0.67 2.21 -5.12
C VAL A 270 -0.13 0.82 -4.81
N SER A 271 1.16 0.74 -4.51
CA SER A 271 1.88 -0.53 -4.28
C SER A 271 1.88 -1.52 -5.46
N ASN A 272 1.59 -1.08 -6.68
CA ASN A 272 1.48 -1.94 -7.86
C ASN A 272 2.52 -1.57 -8.95
N TYR A 273 2.46 -2.27 -10.07
CA TYR A 273 3.50 -2.25 -11.11
C TYR A 273 2.98 -1.90 -12.50
N VAL A 274 1.69 -1.54 -12.64
CA VAL A 274 1.08 -1.21 -13.94
C VAL A 274 1.77 0.03 -14.53
N ALA A 275 2.15 -0.04 -15.81
CA ALA A 275 2.86 1.02 -16.49
C ALA A 275 2.15 2.38 -16.39
N THR A 276 2.93 3.45 -16.43
CA THR A 276 2.38 4.82 -16.22
C THR A 276 1.37 5.19 -17.29
N ASP A 277 1.62 4.90 -18.55
CA ASP A 277 0.71 5.16 -19.67
C ASP A 277 -0.60 4.36 -19.58
N GLU A 278 -0.52 3.10 -19.18
CA GLU A 278 -1.69 2.26 -18.94
C GLU A 278 -2.50 2.77 -17.73
N SER A 279 -1.82 3.23 -16.68
CA SER A 279 -2.45 3.85 -15.51
C SER A 279 -3.12 5.18 -15.86
N ILE A 280 -2.52 6.01 -16.72
CA ILE A 280 -3.11 7.24 -17.25
C ILE A 280 -4.40 6.92 -18.05
N ALA A 281 -4.32 5.97 -18.98
CA ALA A 281 -5.49 5.58 -19.78
C ALA A 281 -6.66 5.07 -18.91
N TYR A 282 -6.35 4.27 -17.89
CA TYR A 282 -7.33 3.79 -16.92
C TYR A 282 -7.91 4.94 -16.09
N GLY A 283 -7.06 5.86 -15.61
CA GLY A 283 -7.45 7.04 -14.86
C GLY A 283 -8.39 7.95 -15.66
N HIS A 284 -8.11 8.19 -16.94
CA HIS A 284 -8.97 8.95 -17.84
C HIS A 284 -10.36 8.32 -18.01
N ALA A 285 -10.41 6.97 -18.13
CA ALA A 285 -11.69 6.27 -18.25
C ALA A 285 -12.53 6.39 -16.95
N ILE A 286 -11.90 6.32 -15.78
CA ILE A 286 -12.55 6.55 -14.49
C ILE A 286 -12.95 8.01 -14.34
N SER A 287 -12.04 8.95 -14.60
CA SER A 287 -12.26 10.39 -14.52
C SER A 287 -13.44 10.83 -15.36
N SER A 288 -13.53 10.35 -16.61
CA SER A 288 -14.67 10.62 -17.51
C SER A 288 -16.01 10.18 -16.90
N ALA A 289 -16.04 9.02 -16.25
CA ALA A 289 -17.24 8.53 -15.56
C ALA A 289 -17.59 9.30 -14.27
N LEU A 290 -16.62 10.05 -13.72
CA LEU A 290 -16.73 10.86 -12.52
C LEU A 290 -16.78 12.37 -12.79
N GLY A 291 -17.06 12.78 -14.02
CA GLY A 291 -17.22 14.20 -14.38
C GLY A 291 -15.93 15.02 -14.41
N GLY A 292 -14.80 14.40 -14.72
CA GLY A 292 -13.49 15.07 -14.83
C GLY A 292 -12.70 15.11 -13.53
N LYS A 293 -12.92 14.16 -12.61
CA LYS A 293 -12.20 14.07 -11.34
C LYS A 293 -10.71 13.80 -11.57
N HIS A 294 -9.83 14.54 -10.90
CA HIS A 294 -8.39 14.40 -11.00
C HIS A 294 -7.88 13.13 -10.32
N PHE A 295 -6.64 12.74 -10.61
CA PHE A 295 -6.02 11.56 -10.00
C PHE A 295 -4.51 11.66 -9.88
N VAL A 296 -3.95 10.79 -9.03
CA VAL A 296 -2.51 10.61 -8.84
C VAL A 296 -2.11 9.16 -9.13
N ILE A 297 -0.85 8.93 -9.49
CA ILE A 297 -0.36 7.60 -9.87
C ILE A 297 0.87 7.24 -9.05
N ASP A 298 0.88 6.03 -8.45
CA ASP A 298 2.09 5.44 -7.88
C ASP A 298 3.02 4.97 -8.99
N THR A 299 4.20 5.57 -9.04
CA THR A 299 5.24 5.27 -10.03
C THR A 299 6.51 4.68 -9.41
N GLY A 300 6.48 4.35 -8.12
CA GLY A 300 7.66 3.89 -7.38
C GLY A 300 8.29 2.61 -7.93
N ARG A 301 7.50 1.74 -8.60
CA ARG A 301 7.97 0.43 -9.02
C ARG A 301 7.51 0.00 -10.42
N ASN A 302 6.98 0.92 -11.20
CA ASN A 302 6.25 0.61 -12.43
C ASN A 302 7.00 0.84 -13.75
N GLY A 303 8.30 1.14 -13.72
CA GLY A 303 9.07 1.51 -14.91
C GLY A 303 9.12 0.44 -16.01
N ASN A 304 9.04 -0.84 -15.64
CA ASN A 304 8.96 -1.97 -16.59
C ASN A 304 7.53 -2.53 -16.74
N GLY A 305 6.52 -1.83 -16.22
CA GLY A 305 5.14 -2.30 -16.23
C GLY A 305 4.89 -3.51 -15.33
N ALA A 306 3.67 -4.04 -15.35
CA ALA A 306 3.31 -5.28 -14.66
C ALA A 306 3.89 -6.51 -15.40
N THR A 307 3.94 -7.65 -14.72
CA THR A 307 4.17 -8.95 -15.37
C THR A 307 2.96 -9.34 -16.20
N GLU A 308 3.12 -10.31 -17.12
CA GLU A 308 2.04 -10.76 -18.00
C GLU A 308 0.81 -11.26 -17.20
N ASP A 309 1.07 -11.97 -16.09
CA ASP A 309 0.06 -12.49 -15.15
C ASP A 309 -0.34 -11.45 -14.06
N ALA A 310 0.14 -10.20 -14.15
CA ALA A 310 -0.09 -9.15 -13.19
C ALA A 310 0.29 -9.52 -11.75
N GLU A 311 1.41 -10.23 -11.58
CA GLU A 311 1.92 -10.58 -10.26
C GLU A 311 2.17 -9.32 -9.43
N TRP A 312 1.61 -9.28 -8.23
CA TRP A 312 1.65 -8.11 -7.35
C TRP A 312 2.67 -8.23 -6.22
N CYS A 313 3.05 -9.44 -5.84
CA CYS A 313 3.86 -9.68 -4.66
C CYS A 313 5.35 -9.84 -5.00
N ASN A 314 6.12 -8.79 -4.86
CA ASN A 314 7.55 -8.73 -5.13
C ASN A 314 7.99 -9.33 -6.49
N PRO A 315 7.33 -9.02 -7.62
CA PRO A 315 7.72 -9.58 -8.91
C PRO A 315 9.13 -9.13 -9.31
N LYS A 316 9.90 -10.07 -9.87
CA LYS A 316 11.28 -9.80 -10.31
C LYS A 316 11.30 -8.96 -11.59
N GLY A 317 12.43 -8.27 -11.82
CA GLY A 317 12.67 -7.54 -13.08
C GLY A 317 11.85 -6.26 -13.22
N ARG A 318 11.29 -5.73 -12.13
CA ARG A 318 10.64 -4.42 -12.14
C ARG A 318 11.67 -3.30 -12.07
N ALA A 319 11.24 -2.06 -12.36
CA ALA A 319 12.09 -0.88 -12.35
C ALA A 319 11.39 0.29 -11.65
N LEU A 320 12.16 1.25 -11.17
CA LEU A 320 11.59 2.55 -10.79
C LEU A 320 10.94 3.19 -12.02
N GLY A 321 9.76 3.75 -11.84
CA GLY A 321 9.11 4.59 -12.83
C GLY A 321 9.52 6.07 -12.69
N PRO A 322 8.74 7.00 -13.22
CA PRO A 322 8.97 8.43 -13.09
C PRO A 322 9.18 8.85 -11.63
N ALA A 323 10.16 9.72 -11.39
CA ALA A 323 10.38 10.32 -10.07
C ALA A 323 9.16 11.15 -9.65
N PRO A 324 8.94 11.37 -8.35
CA PRO A 324 7.85 12.21 -7.85
C PRO A 324 7.86 13.60 -8.47
N THR A 325 6.70 14.00 -9.05
CA THR A 325 6.53 15.30 -9.72
C THR A 325 5.05 15.65 -9.89
N SER A 326 4.71 16.96 -9.81
CA SER A 326 3.41 17.49 -10.26
C SER A 326 3.41 17.90 -11.73
N HIS A 327 4.56 17.90 -12.39
CA HIS A 327 4.69 18.22 -13.82
C HIS A 327 4.52 16.93 -14.64
N THR A 328 3.32 16.42 -14.70
CA THR A 328 2.99 15.13 -15.35
C THR A 328 2.81 15.24 -16.86
N GLY A 329 2.51 16.46 -17.34
CA GLY A 329 2.14 16.70 -18.75
C GLY A 329 0.69 16.35 -19.08
N ASP A 330 -0.08 15.88 -18.12
CA ASP A 330 -1.50 15.53 -18.27
C ASP A 330 -2.36 16.39 -17.31
N PRO A 331 -3.36 17.11 -17.78
CA PRO A 331 -4.14 18.05 -16.96
C PRO A 331 -5.02 17.40 -15.90
N LEU A 332 -5.28 16.09 -15.98
CA LEU A 332 -6.06 15.35 -14.99
C LEU A 332 -5.19 14.56 -14.01
N VAL A 333 -3.88 14.46 -14.28
CA VAL A 333 -2.93 13.77 -13.41
C VAL A 333 -2.22 14.80 -12.53
N ASP A 334 -2.62 14.91 -11.28
CA ASP A 334 -2.07 15.89 -10.33
C ASP A 334 -0.61 15.61 -9.96
N ALA A 335 -0.23 14.33 -9.86
CA ALA A 335 1.14 13.94 -9.61
C ALA A 335 1.45 12.49 -10.01
N PHE A 336 2.70 12.25 -10.39
CA PHE A 336 3.38 10.97 -10.21
C PHE A 336 4.04 11.00 -8.84
N PHE A 337 3.89 9.93 -8.07
CA PHE A 337 4.44 9.88 -6.72
C PHE A 337 4.84 8.43 -6.36
N TRP A 338 5.68 8.27 -5.35
CA TRP A 338 6.07 6.98 -4.81
C TRP A 338 5.34 6.73 -3.49
N PHE A 339 4.05 6.33 -3.58
CA PHE A 339 3.25 6.06 -2.38
C PHE A 339 3.78 4.85 -1.63
N LYS A 340 4.12 3.76 -2.34
CA LYS A 340 4.91 2.67 -1.78
C LYS A 340 6.39 3.04 -1.90
N PRO A 341 7.13 3.16 -0.79
CA PRO A 341 8.58 3.39 -0.86
C PRO A 341 9.28 2.26 -1.64
N PRO A 342 10.06 2.57 -2.69
CA PRO A 342 10.80 1.55 -3.42
C PRO A 342 11.76 0.78 -2.52
N GLY A 343 11.64 -0.55 -2.52
CA GLY A 343 12.39 -1.44 -1.63
C GLY A 343 11.61 -1.97 -0.43
N GLU A 344 10.45 -1.42 -0.09
CA GLU A 344 9.58 -2.07 0.89
C GLU A 344 8.93 -3.32 0.29
N SER A 345 9.05 -4.44 0.99
CA SER A 345 8.47 -5.72 0.60
C SER A 345 6.93 -5.71 0.61
N ASP A 346 6.32 -6.47 -0.29
CA ASP A 346 4.87 -6.74 -0.30
C ASP A 346 4.51 -7.92 0.63
N GLY A 347 5.49 -8.72 1.06
CA GLY A 347 5.31 -9.89 1.91
C GLY A 347 6.35 -10.96 1.67
N GLU A 348 6.21 -12.06 2.40
CA GLU A 348 7.11 -13.22 2.34
C GLU A 348 6.85 -14.09 1.08
N CYS A 349 6.88 -13.45 -0.09
CA CYS A 349 6.75 -14.05 -1.40
C CYS A 349 7.97 -13.71 -2.27
N ASN A 350 8.28 -14.51 -3.25
CA ASN A 350 9.40 -14.32 -4.19
C ASN A 350 10.76 -14.04 -3.50
N GLY A 351 10.91 -14.50 -2.25
CA GLY A 351 12.12 -14.31 -1.44
C GLY A 351 12.18 -12.98 -0.67
N GLY A 352 11.09 -12.22 -0.65
CA GLY A 352 11.00 -10.98 0.12
C GLY A 352 10.86 -11.21 1.63
N PRO A 353 11.22 -10.22 2.45
CA PRO A 353 10.93 -10.21 3.89
C PRO A 353 9.44 -9.92 4.15
N LYS A 354 9.06 -9.73 5.41
CA LYS A 354 7.67 -9.39 5.77
C LYS A 354 7.20 -8.11 5.08
N ALA A 355 5.89 -8.01 4.88
CA ALA A 355 5.29 -6.80 4.31
C ALA A 355 5.68 -5.53 5.11
N GLY A 356 6.15 -4.51 4.40
CA GLY A 356 6.62 -3.24 4.98
C GLY A 356 8.09 -3.25 5.43
N ASP A 357 8.73 -4.41 5.56
CA ASP A 357 10.17 -4.48 5.83
C ASP A 357 10.96 -4.03 4.58
N PHE A 358 12.01 -3.26 4.81
CA PHE A 358 12.85 -2.77 3.73
C PHE A 358 13.80 -3.86 3.22
N TRP A 359 13.83 -4.02 1.92
CA TRP A 359 14.67 -4.98 1.20
C TRP A 359 15.69 -4.21 0.33
N PRO A 360 16.89 -3.91 0.86
CA PRO A 360 17.88 -3.08 0.15
C PRO A 360 18.20 -3.58 -1.27
N GLN A 361 18.33 -4.90 -1.44
CA GLN A 361 18.63 -5.48 -2.75
C GLN A 361 17.51 -5.22 -3.75
N ALA A 362 16.23 -5.33 -3.34
CA ALA A 362 15.11 -5.02 -4.23
C ALA A 362 15.09 -3.54 -4.65
N ALA A 363 15.38 -2.63 -3.71
CA ALA A 363 15.50 -1.20 -4.03
C ALA A 363 16.60 -0.92 -5.06
N ILE A 364 17.77 -1.54 -4.89
CA ILE A 364 18.92 -1.43 -5.80
C ILE A 364 18.57 -2.01 -7.17
N ASP A 365 17.92 -3.16 -7.22
CA ASP A 365 17.53 -3.82 -8.47
C ASP A 365 16.53 -2.96 -9.26
N LEU A 366 15.54 -2.36 -8.59
CA LEU A 366 14.61 -1.40 -9.18
C LEU A 366 15.36 -0.19 -9.78
N ALA A 367 16.31 0.39 -9.06
CA ALA A 367 17.08 1.55 -9.52
C ALA A 367 18.01 1.20 -10.68
N LYS A 368 18.69 0.06 -10.63
CA LYS A 368 19.56 -0.43 -11.73
C LYS A 368 18.76 -0.71 -13.00
N ALA A 369 17.57 -1.32 -12.87
CA ALA A 369 16.70 -1.61 -14.01
C ALA A 369 16.15 -0.32 -14.67
N ALA A 370 15.92 0.73 -13.90
CA ALA A 370 15.54 2.05 -14.41
C ALA A 370 16.70 2.83 -15.05
N LYS A 371 17.92 2.33 -14.98
CA LYS A 371 19.15 3.04 -15.45
C LYS A 371 19.35 4.40 -14.76
N TRP A 372 19.06 4.45 -13.48
CA TRP A 372 18.99 5.66 -12.66
C TRP A 372 20.37 6.17 -12.20
#